data_9dd32b8e2fc26a15b6b11a25eeccec3a
#
_entry.id   9dd32b8e2fc26a15b6b11a25eeccec3a
#
_cell.length_a   1.000
_cell.length_b   1.000
_cell.length_c   1.000
_cell.angle_alpha   90.00
_cell.angle_beta   90.00
_cell.angle_gamma   90.00
#
_symmetry.space_group_name_H-M   'P 1'
#
loop_
_entity.id
_entity.type
_entity.pdbx_description
1 polymer ?
#
loop_
_entity_poly.entity_id
_entity_poly.type
_entity_poly.pdbx_seq_one_letter_code
_entity_poly.pdbx_strand_id
1 'polypeptide(L)'
;MVSKMTEDLTLNMDAYLPLRDVVFNTLREAILKGELKPGERLMELQLAAKLGVSRTPIREAIRMLEQERLAVTIPRKGAEVAKMTEKDMEDVLQIREALDELAAKIACEQISEEQLEELVATMHEFEESTKTDNVKKIAEADVKFHDIIYQSTGNPKLVNMLNNLREQMYRYRVESVSYTHLRAHET
;
A
#
# COMPACT_ATOMS: atom_id res chain seq x y z
N MET A 1 21.60 19.82 -7.09
CA MET A 1 20.33 19.54 -7.80
C MET A 1 19.28 19.29 -6.75
N VAL A 2 18.32 20.20 -6.57
CA VAL A 2 17.20 20.04 -5.64
C VAL A 2 16.25 19.05 -6.29
N SER A 3 16.07 17.86 -5.68
CA SER A 3 15.05 16.88 -6.08
C SER A 3 13.71 17.59 -6.14
N LYS A 4 13.02 17.52 -7.27
CA LYS A 4 11.63 17.94 -7.40
C LYS A 4 10.80 17.04 -6.46
N MET A 5 10.62 17.47 -5.22
CA MET A 5 9.57 16.91 -4.37
C MET A 5 8.24 17.11 -5.12
N THR A 6 7.52 16.03 -5.29
CA THR A 6 6.24 15.96 -5.99
C THR A 6 5.31 17.13 -5.64
N GLU A 7 4.75 17.79 -6.65
CA GLU A 7 4.00 19.05 -6.52
C GLU A 7 2.63 18.89 -5.84
N ASP A 8 2.12 17.67 -5.58
CA ASP A 8 0.70 17.43 -5.31
C ASP A 8 0.31 16.93 -3.91
N LEU A 9 1.21 16.98 -2.91
CA LEU A 9 0.84 16.58 -1.54
C LEU A 9 -0.08 17.64 -0.89
N THR A 10 -1.36 17.30 -0.71
CA THR A 10 -2.36 18.13 -0.01
C THR A 10 -2.95 17.37 1.17
N LEU A 11 -3.33 18.10 2.26
CA LEU A 11 -4.02 17.50 3.39
C LEU A 11 -5.51 17.37 3.10
N ASN A 12 -6.08 16.19 3.31
CA ASN A 12 -7.52 16.00 3.37
C ASN A 12 -8.00 16.34 4.79
N MET A 13 -8.57 17.55 4.96
CA MET A 13 -9.01 18.08 6.25
C MET A 13 -10.44 17.66 6.65
N ASP A 14 -11.11 16.82 5.84
CA ASP A 14 -12.52 16.44 6.06
C ASP A 14 -12.72 15.39 7.17
N ALA A 15 -11.66 14.91 7.81
CA ALA A 15 -11.75 13.96 8.89
C ALA A 15 -11.61 14.65 10.26
N TYR A 16 -12.48 14.30 11.22
CA TYR A 16 -12.36 14.60 12.65
C TYR A 16 -11.16 13.85 13.29
N LEU A 17 -10.04 13.77 12.59
CA LEU A 17 -8.83 13.10 13.03
C LEU A 17 -7.84 14.10 13.63
N PRO A 18 -7.04 13.71 14.61
CA PRO A 18 -5.89 14.48 15.04
C PRO A 18 -4.98 14.82 13.86
N LEU A 19 -4.44 16.05 13.84
CA LEU A 19 -3.64 16.53 12.70
C LEU A 19 -2.46 15.61 12.35
N ARG A 20 -1.86 14.94 13.35
CA ARG A 20 -0.81 13.93 13.13
C ARG A 20 -1.29 12.74 12.29
N ASP A 21 -2.54 12.30 12.51
CA ASP A 21 -3.11 11.15 11.80
C ASP A 21 -3.47 11.54 10.35
N VAL A 22 -3.93 12.78 10.14
CA VAL A 22 -4.15 13.33 8.80
C VAL A 22 -2.83 13.40 8.03
N VAL A 23 -1.77 13.93 8.64
CA VAL A 23 -0.42 13.98 8.06
C VAL A 23 0.12 12.58 7.78
N PHE A 24 -0.03 11.67 8.73
CA PHE A 24 0.39 10.28 8.57
C PHE A 24 -0.30 9.63 7.37
N ASN A 25 -1.62 9.71 7.27
CA ASN A 25 -2.38 9.14 6.14
C ASN A 25 -1.95 9.76 4.81
N THR A 26 -1.75 11.09 4.76
CA THR A 26 -1.27 11.78 3.55
C THR A 26 0.10 11.28 3.10
N LEU A 27 1.05 11.18 4.02
CA LEU A 27 2.41 10.70 3.69
C LEU A 27 2.40 9.21 3.36
N ARG A 28 1.60 8.40 4.07
CA ARG A 28 1.43 6.98 3.82
C ARG A 28 0.90 6.72 2.40
N GLU A 29 -0.17 7.42 2.01
CA GLU A 29 -0.69 7.33 0.65
C GLU A 29 0.33 7.74 -0.41
N ALA A 30 1.06 8.83 -0.19
CA ALA A 30 2.08 9.29 -1.12
C ALA A 30 3.21 8.27 -1.30
N ILE A 31 3.60 7.56 -0.23
CA ILE A 31 4.57 6.46 -0.29
C ILE A 31 4.00 5.28 -1.08
N LEU A 32 2.76 4.87 -0.78
CA LEU A 32 2.12 3.74 -1.44
C LEU A 32 1.86 3.99 -2.93
N LYS A 33 1.53 5.23 -3.31
CA LYS A 33 1.36 5.64 -4.72
C LYS A 33 2.68 5.86 -5.45
N GLY A 34 3.83 5.82 -4.74
CA GLY A 34 5.15 6.08 -5.32
C GLY A 34 5.47 7.55 -5.59
N GLU A 35 4.66 8.47 -5.07
CA GLU A 35 4.89 9.91 -5.12
C GLU A 35 6.10 10.30 -4.26
N LEU A 36 6.23 9.68 -3.08
CA LEU A 36 7.45 9.69 -2.27
C LEU A 36 8.23 8.42 -2.56
N LYS A 37 9.39 8.56 -3.17
CA LYS A 37 10.18 7.43 -3.68
C LYS A 37 10.98 6.73 -2.59
N PRO A 38 11.25 5.42 -2.70
CA PRO A 38 12.14 4.71 -1.80
C PRO A 38 13.52 5.38 -1.69
N GLY A 39 13.98 5.60 -0.46
CA GLY A 39 15.21 6.33 -0.16
C GLY A 39 15.08 7.86 -0.25
N GLU A 40 13.91 8.38 -0.57
CA GLU A 40 13.66 9.82 -0.54
C GLU A 40 13.64 10.33 0.90
N ARG A 41 14.29 11.47 1.15
CA ARG A 41 14.36 12.04 2.50
C ARG A 41 13.07 12.73 2.90
N LEU A 42 12.57 12.35 4.07
CA LEU A 42 11.41 12.98 4.72
C LEU A 42 11.87 14.19 5.55
N MET A 43 12.10 15.32 4.88
CA MET A 43 12.61 16.53 5.49
C MET A 43 11.51 17.26 6.28
N GLU A 44 11.53 17.18 7.62
CA GLU A 44 10.50 17.75 8.50
C GLU A 44 10.14 19.22 8.15
N LEU A 45 11.13 20.06 7.90
CA LEU A 45 10.90 21.47 7.57
C LEU A 45 10.20 21.66 6.23
N GLN A 46 10.59 20.89 5.22
CA GLN A 46 10.00 20.99 3.88
C GLN A 46 8.57 20.44 3.88
N LEU A 47 8.35 19.29 4.53
CA LEU A 47 7.01 18.71 4.68
C LEU A 47 6.08 19.62 5.48
N ALA A 48 6.56 20.22 6.57
CA ALA A 48 5.80 21.17 7.36
C ALA A 48 5.39 22.40 6.54
N ALA A 49 6.32 22.97 5.78
CA ALA A 49 6.03 24.11 4.89
C ALA A 49 5.05 23.74 3.77
N LYS A 50 5.22 22.55 3.17
CA LYS A 50 4.38 22.07 2.07
C LYS A 50 2.94 21.78 2.51
N LEU A 51 2.77 21.14 3.67
CA LEU A 51 1.46 20.76 4.21
C LEU A 51 0.81 21.88 5.04
N GLY A 52 1.47 23.02 5.23
CA GLY A 52 0.92 24.14 6.02
C GLY A 52 0.74 23.85 7.50
N VAL A 53 1.55 22.96 8.08
CA VAL A 53 1.46 22.53 9.49
C VAL A 53 2.75 22.81 10.26
N SER A 54 2.70 22.70 11.60
CA SER A 54 3.91 22.76 12.42
C SER A 54 4.75 21.47 12.29
N ARG A 55 6.00 21.49 12.76
CA ARG A 55 6.90 20.31 12.70
C ARG A 55 6.48 19.15 13.59
N THR A 56 5.74 19.43 14.67
CA THR A 56 5.33 18.40 15.63
C THR A 56 4.49 17.30 15.00
N PRO A 57 3.34 17.57 14.31
CA PRO A 57 2.57 16.54 13.65
C PRO A 57 3.35 15.80 12.55
N ILE A 58 4.28 16.48 11.86
CA ILE A 58 5.16 15.83 10.86
C ILE A 58 6.06 14.80 11.54
N ARG A 59 6.69 15.15 12.66
CA ARG A 59 7.59 14.24 13.39
C ARG A 59 6.84 13.04 13.96
N GLU A 60 5.64 13.25 14.48
CA GLU A 60 4.78 12.18 14.96
C GLU A 60 4.35 11.26 13.82
N ALA A 61 3.94 11.82 12.69
CA ALA A 61 3.58 11.05 11.51
C ALA A 61 4.76 10.22 10.98
N ILE A 62 5.98 10.77 10.92
CA ILE A 62 7.17 10.02 10.52
C ILE A 62 7.43 8.84 11.47
N ARG A 63 7.26 9.01 12.79
CA ARG A 63 7.38 7.90 13.73
C ARG A 63 6.33 6.81 13.52
N MET A 64 5.10 7.18 13.16
CA MET A 64 4.06 6.22 12.80
C MET A 64 4.42 5.47 11.50
N LEU A 65 4.98 6.16 10.50
CA LEU A 65 5.50 5.52 9.30
C LEU A 65 6.64 4.54 9.60
N GLU A 66 7.52 4.84 10.56
CA GLU A 66 8.56 3.92 11.01
C GLU A 66 7.98 2.65 11.66
N GLN A 67 6.92 2.78 12.46
CA GLN A 67 6.22 1.65 13.06
C GLN A 67 5.60 0.72 11.99
N GLU A 68 5.12 1.30 10.88
CA GLU A 68 4.63 0.55 9.71
C GLU A 68 5.74 0.12 8.74
N ARG A 69 7.02 0.38 9.05
CA ARG A 69 8.17 0.09 8.19
C ARG A 69 8.11 0.78 6.83
N LEU A 70 7.40 1.89 6.74
CA LEU A 70 7.32 2.75 5.55
C LEU A 70 8.41 3.82 5.52
N ALA A 71 9.00 4.13 6.66
CA ALA A 71 10.14 5.02 6.80
C ALA A 71 11.22 4.39 7.70
N VAL A 72 12.43 4.91 7.61
CA VAL A 72 13.57 4.53 8.44
C VAL A 72 14.34 5.77 8.86
N THR A 73 14.66 5.89 10.15
CA THR A 73 15.55 6.95 10.64
C THR A 73 17.01 6.54 10.51
N ILE A 74 17.76 7.33 9.75
CA ILE A 74 19.22 7.18 9.61
C ILE A 74 19.91 8.14 10.56
N PRO A 75 20.79 7.66 11.47
CA PRO A 75 21.50 8.51 12.40
C PRO A 75 22.21 9.67 11.69
N ARG A 76 22.00 10.90 12.17
CA ARG A 76 22.54 12.16 11.64
C ARG A 76 22.04 12.59 10.26
N LYS A 77 21.21 11.77 9.57
CA LYS A 77 20.68 12.08 8.24
C LYS A 77 19.16 12.37 8.25
N GLY A 78 18.46 12.05 9.36
CA GLY A 78 17.00 12.18 9.45
C GLY A 78 16.29 10.94 8.92
N ALA A 79 15.00 11.06 8.63
CA ALA A 79 14.19 9.98 8.12
C ALA A 79 14.17 9.94 6.60
N GLU A 80 14.05 8.74 6.03
CA GLU A 80 13.83 8.52 4.60
C GLU A 80 12.78 7.42 4.39
N VAL A 81 12.16 7.40 3.22
CA VAL A 81 11.25 6.34 2.80
C VAL A 81 12.02 5.02 2.77
N ALA A 82 11.50 4.02 3.48
CA ALA A 82 12.15 2.71 3.54
C ALA A 82 12.17 2.05 2.16
N LYS A 83 13.24 1.35 1.83
CA LYS A 83 13.37 0.53 0.63
C LYS A 83 12.88 -0.86 0.94
N MET A 84 12.23 -1.50 -0.02
CA MET A 84 11.80 -2.89 0.09
C MET A 84 12.79 -3.78 -0.67
N THR A 85 13.29 -4.82 -0.02
CA THR A 85 14.21 -5.77 -0.64
C THR A 85 13.45 -6.96 -1.24
N GLU A 86 14.11 -7.74 -2.12
CA GLU A 86 13.55 -9.01 -2.61
C GLU A 86 13.22 -9.97 -1.46
N LYS A 87 14.06 -9.96 -0.42
CA LYS A 87 13.83 -10.78 0.78
C LYS A 87 12.58 -10.35 1.55
N ASP A 88 12.34 -9.04 1.68
CA ASP A 88 11.11 -8.54 2.32
C ASP A 88 9.87 -9.01 1.53
N MET A 89 9.97 -9.04 0.19
CA MET A 89 8.88 -9.52 -0.66
C MET A 89 8.66 -11.03 -0.52
N GLU A 90 9.73 -11.83 -0.46
CA GLU A 90 9.61 -13.27 -0.19
C GLU A 90 8.91 -13.54 1.15
N ASP A 91 9.29 -12.81 2.20
CA ASP A 91 8.70 -12.95 3.51
C ASP A 91 7.21 -12.56 3.52
N VAL A 92 6.85 -11.49 2.80
CA VAL A 92 5.44 -11.07 2.58
C VAL A 92 4.65 -12.17 1.88
N LEU A 93 5.19 -12.77 0.82
CA LEU A 93 4.52 -13.83 0.05
C LEU A 93 4.31 -15.10 0.89
N GLN A 94 5.29 -15.50 1.70
CA GLN A 94 5.17 -16.67 2.59
C GLN A 94 4.06 -16.48 3.64
N ILE A 95 4.01 -15.29 4.25
CA ILE A 95 2.96 -14.99 5.24
C ILE A 95 1.60 -14.93 4.56
N ARG A 96 1.52 -14.31 3.38
CA ARG A 96 0.27 -14.18 2.63
C ARG A 96 -0.29 -15.54 2.24
N GLU A 97 0.56 -16.46 1.74
CA GLU A 97 0.15 -17.82 1.38
C GLU A 97 -0.57 -18.52 2.55
N ALA A 98 0.01 -18.47 3.75
CA ALA A 98 -0.60 -19.07 4.93
C ALA A 98 -1.92 -18.40 5.35
N LEU A 99 -2.03 -17.07 5.20
CA LEU A 99 -3.24 -16.34 5.54
C LEU A 99 -4.33 -16.48 4.47
N ASP A 100 -3.98 -16.57 3.19
CA ASP A 100 -4.91 -16.86 2.08
C ASP A 100 -5.51 -18.27 2.23
N GLU A 101 -4.69 -19.28 2.59
CA GLU A 101 -5.16 -20.61 2.91
C GLU A 101 -6.17 -20.61 4.07
N LEU A 102 -5.82 -19.91 5.16
CA LEU A 102 -6.72 -19.75 6.31
C LEU A 102 -8.03 -19.06 5.94
N ALA A 103 -7.95 -17.97 5.14
CA ALA A 103 -9.13 -17.24 4.69
C ALA A 103 -10.04 -18.12 3.82
N ALA A 104 -9.48 -18.85 2.86
CA ALA A 104 -10.23 -19.76 2.01
C ALA A 104 -10.93 -20.86 2.82
N LYS A 105 -10.23 -21.44 3.80
CA LYS A 105 -10.80 -22.46 4.69
C LYS A 105 -12.00 -21.94 5.48
N ILE A 106 -11.87 -20.76 6.11
CA ILE A 106 -12.95 -20.15 6.87
C ILE A 106 -14.09 -19.76 5.93
N ALA A 107 -13.79 -19.20 4.76
CA ALA A 107 -14.78 -18.82 3.77
C ALA A 107 -15.63 -20.02 3.32
N CYS A 108 -15.04 -21.18 3.08
CA CYS A 108 -15.77 -22.40 2.73
C CYS A 108 -16.81 -22.82 3.78
N GLU A 109 -16.61 -22.45 5.04
CA GLU A 109 -17.53 -22.78 6.14
C GLU A 109 -18.59 -21.70 6.39
N GLN A 110 -18.35 -20.44 5.98
CA GLN A 110 -19.13 -19.27 6.40
C GLN A 110 -19.73 -18.45 5.27
N ILE A 111 -19.31 -18.67 4.01
CA ILE A 111 -19.78 -17.88 2.86
C ILE A 111 -21.30 -18.01 2.69
N SER A 112 -22.01 -16.88 2.53
CA SER A 112 -23.44 -16.88 2.23
C SER A 112 -23.70 -17.25 0.76
N GLU A 113 -24.94 -17.64 0.44
CA GLU A 113 -25.35 -17.93 -0.93
C GLU A 113 -25.15 -16.70 -1.83
N GLU A 114 -25.48 -15.50 -1.35
CA GLU A 114 -25.29 -14.25 -2.10
C GLU A 114 -23.83 -13.96 -2.37
N GLN A 115 -22.96 -14.16 -1.37
CA GLN A 115 -21.50 -13.98 -1.54
C GLN A 115 -20.92 -15.02 -2.49
N LEU A 116 -21.42 -16.24 -2.47
CA LEU A 116 -21.00 -17.30 -3.39
C LEU A 116 -21.40 -16.97 -4.84
N GLU A 117 -22.62 -16.48 -5.07
CA GLU A 117 -23.08 -16.02 -6.38
C GLU A 117 -22.22 -14.86 -6.89
N GLU A 118 -21.90 -13.89 -6.01
CA GLU A 118 -21.01 -12.78 -6.35
C GLU A 118 -19.58 -13.26 -6.68
N LEU A 119 -19.05 -14.23 -5.95
CA LEU A 119 -17.74 -14.83 -6.20
C LEU A 119 -17.67 -15.50 -7.57
N VAL A 120 -18.70 -16.29 -7.92
CA VAL A 120 -18.82 -16.94 -9.24
C VAL A 120 -18.92 -15.91 -10.36
N ALA A 121 -19.73 -14.87 -10.18
CA ALA A 121 -19.86 -13.79 -11.15
C ALA A 121 -18.51 -13.07 -11.37
N THR A 122 -17.78 -12.78 -10.28
CA THR A 122 -16.46 -12.13 -10.34
C THR A 122 -15.42 -13.04 -11.00
N MET A 123 -15.47 -14.35 -10.80
CA MET A 123 -14.61 -15.31 -11.51
C MET A 123 -14.86 -15.23 -13.03
N HIS A 124 -16.11 -15.17 -13.48
CA HIS A 124 -16.43 -15.01 -14.89
C HIS A 124 -15.97 -13.64 -15.44
N GLU A 125 -16.12 -12.56 -14.68
CA GLU A 125 -15.57 -11.24 -15.05
C GLU A 125 -14.05 -11.29 -15.22
N PHE A 126 -13.34 -12.00 -14.36
CA PHE A 126 -11.90 -12.21 -14.47
C PHE A 126 -11.54 -12.99 -15.75
N GLU A 127 -12.20 -14.12 -16.02
CA GLU A 127 -12.00 -14.93 -17.23
C GLU A 127 -12.23 -14.11 -18.51
N GLU A 128 -13.29 -13.29 -18.58
CA GLU A 128 -13.56 -12.42 -19.73
C GLU A 128 -12.51 -11.31 -19.86
N SER A 129 -12.03 -10.77 -18.75
CA SER A 129 -11.01 -9.73 -18.74
C SER A 129 -9.67 -10.21 -19.30
N THR A 130 -9.30 -11.47 -19.02
CA THR A 130 -8.06 -12.06 -19.55
C THR A 130 -8.04 -12.20 -21.07
N LYS A 131 -9.21 -12.25 -21.72
CA LYS A 131 -9.33 -12.32 -23.18
C LYS A 131 -9.09 -10.96 -23.87
N THR A 132 -9.10 -9.86 -23.12
CA THR A 132 -9.09 -8.50 -23.70
C THR A 132 -7.78 -7.73 -23.51
N ASP A 133 -6.72 -8.34 -22.97
CA ASP A 133 -5.44 -7.70 -22.58
C ASP A 133 -5.59 -6.42 -21.73
N ASN A 134 -6.77 -6.24 -21.09
CA ASN A 134 -7.02 -5.08 -20.25
C ASN A 134 -6.51 -5.30 -18.83
N VAL A 135 -5.22 -5.03 -18.64
CA VAL A 135 -4.50 -5.22 -17.36
C VAL A 135 -5.23 -4.58 -16.17
N LYS A 136 -5.88 -3.43 -16.39
CA LYS A 136 -6.61 -2.73 -15.33
C LYS A 136 -7.83 -3.52 -14.88
N LYS A 137 -8.64 -4.01 -15.81
CA LYS A 137 -9.82 -4.83 -15.50
C LYS A 137 -9.44 -6.16 -14.86
N ILE A 138 -8.37 -6.79 -15.33
CA ILE A 138 -7.84 -8.02 -14.71
C ILE A 138 -7.48 -7.77 -13.24
N ALA A 139 -6.75 -6.68 -12.96
CA ALA A 139 -6.38 -6.33 -11.59
C ALA A 139 -7.58 -5.97 -10.70
N GLU A 140 -8.58 -5.28 -11.24
CA GLU A 140 -9.81 -4.94 -10.51
C GLU A 140 -10.61 -6.20 -10.16
N ALA A 141 -10.77 -7.14 -11.09
CA ALA A 141 -11.46 -8.41 -10.87
C ALA A 141 -10.70 -9.31 -9.88
N ASP A 142 -9.36 -9.37 -9.96
CA ASP A 142 -8.51 -10.10 -9.02
C ASP A 142 -8.70 -9.58 -7.58
N VAL A 143 -8.66 -8.26 -7.40
CA VAL A 143 -8.87 -7.63 -6.09
C VAL A 143 -10.26 -7.95 -5.56
N LYS A 144 -11.31 -7.80 -6.38
CA LYS A 144 -12.69 -8.08 -5.99
C LYS A 144 -12.89 -9.54 -5.59
N PHE A 145 -12.32 -10.48 -6.34
CA PHE A 145 -12.36 -11.91 -6.05
C PHE A 145 -11.81 -12.22 -4.65
N HIS A 146 -10.63 -11.72 -4.34
CA HIS A 146 -10.01 -11.89 -3.04
C HIS A 146 -10.79 -11.18 -1.92
N ASP A 147 -11.33 -9.99 -2.17
CA ASP A 147 -12.09 -9.24 -1.17
C ASP A 147 -13.37 -9.98 -0.76
N ILE A 148 -14.08 -10.63 -1.67
CA ILE A 148 -15.25 -11.44 -1.34
C ILE A 148 -14.86 -12.60 -0.40
N ILE A 149 -13.78 -13.32 -0.71
CA ILE A 149 -13.28 -14.41 0.14
C ILE A 149 -12.90 -13.89 1.53
N TYR A 150 -12.19 -12.76 1.60
CA TYR A 150 -11.74 -12.21 2.88
C TYR A 150 -12.91 -11.73 3.74
N GLN A 151 -13.89 -11.05 3.15
CA GLN A 151 -15.07 -10.56 3.86
C GLN A 151 -15.95 -11.72 4.34
N SER A 152 -16.07 -12.80 3.58
CA SER A 152 -16.87 -13.99 3.98
C SER A 152 -16.30 -14.72 5.19
N THR A 153 -15.03 -14.46 5.56
CA THR A 153 -14.45 -15.01 6.79
C THR A 153 -15.07 -14.44 8.07
N GLY A 154 -15.77 -13.30 8.01
CA GLY A 154 -16.27 -12.60 9.20
C GLY A 154 -15.18 -12.20 10.21
N ASN A 155 -13.90 -12.29 9.84
CA ASN A 155 -12.75 -12.01 10.71
C ASN A 155 -12.05 -10.69 10.30
N PRO A 156 -12.41 -9.54 10.91
CA PRO A 156 -11.86 -8.25 10.53
C PRO A 156 -10.35 -8.14 10.77
N LYS A 157 -9.78 -8.90 11.70
CA LYS A 157 -8.33 -8.92 11.93
C LYS A 157 -7.60 -9.59 10.76
N LEU A 158 -8.12 -10.72 10.28
CA LEU A 158 -7.57 -11.42 9.12
C LEU A 158 -7.66 -10.54 7.86
N VAL A 159 -8.81 -9.91 7.62
CA VAL A 159 -9.02 -8.97 6.52
C VAL A 159 -8.00 -7.83 6.56
N ASN A 160 -7.79 -7.21 7.72
CA ASN A 160 -6.82 -6.12 7.87
C ASN A 160 -5.39 -6.58 7.61
N MET A 161 -5.00 -7.76 8.09
CA MET A 161 -3.66 -8.32 7.85
C MET A 161 -3.42 -8.58 6.36
N LEU A 162 -4.37 -9.22 5.67
CA LEU A 162 -4.29 -9.51 4.24
C LEU A 162 -4.24 -8.24 3.39
N ASN A 163 -5.05 -7.22 3.73
CA ASN A 163 -5.02 -5.93 3.06
C ASN A 163 -3.68 -5.22 3.24
N ASN A 164 -3.09 -5.27 4.43
CA ASN A 164 -1.77 -4.70 4.68
C ASN A 164 -0.68 -5.39 3.85
N LEU A 165 -0.71 -6.73 3.73
CA LEU A 165 0.24 -7.46 2.88
C LEU A 165 0.05 -7.12 1.40
N ARG A 166 -1.19 -6.95 0.93
CA ARG A 166 -1.50 -6.51 -0.44
C ARG A 166 -0.92 -5.15 -0.75
N GLU A 167 -1.01 -4.19 0.18
CA GLU A 167 -0.39 -2.87 0.04
C GLU A 167 1.14 -2.94 -0.07
N GLN A 168 1.77 -3.80 0.73
CA GLN A 168 3.22 -4.02 0.66
C GLN A 168 3.64 -4.60 -0.70
N MET A 169 2.89 -5.57 -1.24
CA MET A 169 3.13 -6.13 -2.58
C MET A 169 2.97 -5.08 -3.68
N TYR A 170 1.92 -4.24 -3.59
CA TYR A 170 1.71 -3.17 -4.55
C TYR A 170 2.89 -2.19 -4.55
N ARG A 171 3.35 -1.79 -3.38
CA ARG A 171 4.51 -0.93 -3.20
C ARG A 171 5.76 -1.52 -3.86
N TYR A 172 6.06 -2.79 -3.63
CA TYR A 172 7.20 -3.48 -4.25
C TYR A 172 7.13 -3.45 -5.78
N ARG A 173 5.96 -3.68 -6.36
CA ARG A 173 5.75 -3.60 -7.82
C ARG A 173 6.04 -2.19 -8.36
N VAL A 174 5.55 -1.15 -7.70
CA VAL A 174 5.80 0.24 -8.10
C VAL A 174 7.30 0.56 -8.00
N GLU A 175 7.97 0.11 -6.96
CA GLU A 175 9.42 0.28 -6.79
C GLU A 175 10.21 -0.43 -7.90
N SER A 176 9.90 -1.69 -8.19
CA SER A 176 10.62 -2.51 -9.19
C SER A 176 10.48 -1.96 -10.60
N VAL A 177 9.30 -1.50 -10.99
CA VAL A 177 9.06 -0.86 -12.31
C VAL A 177 9.85 0.45 -12.43
N SER A 178 9.90 1.26 -11.38
CA SER A 178 10.68 2.51 -11.38
C SER A 178 12.18 2.25 -11.53
N TYR A 179 12.72 1.19 -10.92
CA TYR A 179 14.12 0.80 -11.07
C TYR A 179 14.47 0.30 -12.47
N THR A 180 13.57 -0.44 -13.10
CA THR A 180 13.77 -0.97 -14.46
C THR A 180 13.82 0.17 -15.48
N HIS A 181 12.96 1.16 -15.36
CA HIS A 181 12.99 2.35 -16.24
C HIS A 181 14.23 3.22 -16.04
N LEU A 182 14.75 3.37 -14.83
CA LEU A 182 15.98 4.14 -14.57
C LEU A 182 17.20 3.45 -15.16
N ARG A 183 17.33 2.13 -15.07
CA ARG A 183 18.43 1.37 -15.70
C ARG A 183 18.41 1.40 -17.23
N ALA A 184 17.21 1.43 -17.83
CA ALA A 184 17.08 1.49 -19.30
C ALA A 184 17.52 2.85 -19.90
N HIS A 185 17.63 3.91 -19.09
CA HIS A 185 18.11 5.23 -19.51
C HIS A 185 19.60 5.49 -19.22
N GLU A 186 20.29 4.60 -18.51
CA GLU A 186 21.73 4.69 -18.22
C GLU A 186 22.62 3.83 -19.13
N THR A 187 22.02 3.11 -20.06
CA THR A 187 22.73 2.34 -21.15
C THR A 187 22.48 2.98 -22.50
#